data_99e38d073f834090b32bfabc8765cfd1
#
_entry.id   99e38d073f834090b32bfabc8765cfd1
#
_cell.length_a   1.000
_cell.length_b   1.000
_cell.length_c   1.000
_cell.angle_alpha   90.00
_cell.angle_beta   90.00
_cell.angle_gamma   90.00
#
_symmetry.space_group_name_H-M   'P 1'
#
loop_
_entity.id
_entity.type
_entity.pdbx_description
1 polymer ?
#
loop_
_entity_poly.entity_id
_entity_poly.type
_entity_poly.pdbx_seq_one_letter_code
_entity_poly.pdbx_strand_id
1 'polypeptide(L)'
;ANVLAIRRGELVRRVHLATVPLRPGDTLLLQTSPETVEEIQRSPEFSGCREVSEEELSETYRLQERIFVVRVPRESQLAGDTLMRSRLGDAFDFRLLAFFREGELRIMPEPDQSLRSGDLLLIQGREEDLDVLRGLQELQVERSAPTNLHTFESDRLSLLEATLDPRSSVTGQP
;
A
#
# COMPACT_ATOMS: atom_id res chain seq x y z
N ALA A 1 2.07 -7.77 -6.84
CA ALA A 1 2.05 -7.56 -5.38
C ALA A 1 2.64 -6.21 -5.01
N ASN A 2 2.10 -5.57 -3.97
CA ASN A 2 2.63 -4.33 -3.39
C ASN A 2 3.33 -4.65 -2.06
N VAL A 3 4.51 -4.07 -1.84
CA VAL A 3 5.18 -4.15 -0.54
C VAL A 3 4.64 -3.04 0.36
N LEU A 4 3.99 -3.38 1.47
CA LEU A 4 3.44 -2.42 2.44
C LEU A 4 4.40 -2.10 3.57
N ALA A 5 5.26 -3.05 3.94
CA ALA A 5 6.29 -2.89 4.96
C ALA A 5 7.45 -3.86 4.74
N ILE A 6 8.61 -3.50 5.29
CA ILE A 6 9.80 -4.36 5.38
C ILE A 6 10.15 -4.49 6.86
N ARG A 7 10.17 -5.72 7.38
CA ARG A 7 10.59 -6.03 8.74
C ARG A 7 11.97 -6.68 8.74
N ARG A 8 12.87 -6.12 9.54
CA ARG A 8 14.23 -6.62 9.76
C ARG A 8 14.48 -6.74 11.25
N GLY A 9 14.39 -7.95 11.79
CA GLY A 9 14.35 -8.16 13.24
C GLY A 9 13.12 -7.45 13.85
N GLU A 10 13.36 -6.61 14.84
CA GLU A 10 12.31 -5.81 15.50
C GLU A 10 11.97 -4.51 14.74
N LEU A 11 12.79 -4.12 13.77
CA LEU A 11 12.57 -2.88 13.03
C LEU A 11 11.59 -3.09 11.88
N VAL A 12 10.52 -2.31 11.88
CA VAL A 12 9.52 -2.29 10.80
C VAL A 12 9.59 -0.96 10.06
N ARG A 13 9.91 -1.01 8.77
CA ARG A 13 9.93 0.14 7.88
C ARG A 13 8.70 0.14 6.98
N ARG A 14 8.01 1.28 6.87
CA ARG A 14 6.73 1.45 6.17
C ARG A 14 6.75 2.57 5.14
N VAL A 15 7.85 3.34 5.07
CA VAL A 15 8.02 4.51 4.20
C VAL A 15 9.33 4.40 3.43
N HIS A 16 9.39 5.05 2.28
CA HIS A 16 10.55 5.03 1.37
C HIS A 16 11.02 3.62 1.02
N LEU A 17 10.07 2.69 0.89
CA LEU A 17 10.38 1.26 0.69
C LEU A 17 11.15 1.01 -0.60
N ALA A 18 10.87 1.80 -1.65
CA ALA A 18 11.55 1.71 -2.94
C ALA A 18 13.05 2.07 -2.89
N THR A 19 13.51 2.66 -1.79
CA THR A 19 14.94 3.04 -1.62
C THR A 19 15.67 2.12 -0.67
N VAL A 20 15.00 1.13 -0.10
CA VAL A 20 15.58 0.21 0.91
C VAL A 20 16.18 -0.99 0.22
N PRO A 21 17.52 -1.16 0.26
CA PRO A 21 18.11 -2.39 -0.23
C PRO A 21 17.66 -3.59 0.59
N LEU A 22 17.06 -4.55 -0.07
CA LEU A 22 16.58 -5.78 0.55
C LEU A 22 17.77 -6.64 1.01
N ARG A 23 17.62 -7.33 2.13
CA ARG A 23 18.64 -8.20 2.71
C ARG A 23 18.08 -9.60 2.95
N PRO A 24 18.93 -10.63 2.93
CA PRO A 24 18.53 -11.95 3.34
C PRO A 24 17.87 -11.96 4.72
N GLY A 25 16.75 -12.65 4.85
CA GLY A 25 15.98 -12.73 6.09
C GLY A 25 15.06 -11.52 6.36
N ASP A 26 15.02 -10.51 5.48
CA ASP A 26 13.98 -9.49 5.55
C ASP A 26 12.61 -10.13 5.33
N THR A 27 11.64 -9.71 6.11
CA THR A 27 10.24 -10.12 5.95
C THR A 27 9.46 -8.98 5.31
N LEU A 28 8.85 -9.26 4.17
CA LEU A 28 8.03 -8.31 3.42
C LEU A 28 6.56 -8.52 3.77
N LEU A 29 5.86 -7.46 4.17
CA LEU A 29 4.41 -7.46 4.19
C LEU A 29 3.91 -7.13 2.80
N LEU A 30 3.24 -8.08 2.16
CA LEU A 30 2.78 -8.00 0.78
C LEU A 30 1.27 -7.91 0.71
N GLN A 31 0.78 -6.97 -0.10
CA GLN A 31 -0.59 -6.93 -0.57
C GLN A 31 -0.64 -7.57 -1.95
N THR A 32 -1.47 -8.58 -2.14
CA THR A 32 -1.53 -9.34 -3.40
C THR A 32 -2.94 -9.86 -3.68
N SER A 33 -3.17 -10.30 -4.91
CA SER A 33 -4.39 -11.04 -5.26
C SER A 33 -4.26 -12.52 -4.86
N PRO A 34 -5.36 -13.23 -4.61
CA PRO A 34 -5.33 -14.66 -4.27
C PRO A 34 -4.59 -15.53 -5.30
N GLU A 35 -4.70 -15.19 -6.59
CA GLU A 35 -4.02 -15.93 -7.65
C GLU A 35 -2.48 -15.83 -7.52
N THR A 36 -1.99 -14.66 -7.09
CA THR A 36 -0.54 -14.42 -6.94
C THR A 36 0.01 -15.05 -5.65
N VAL A 37 -0.82 -15.39 -4.68
CA VAL A 37 -0.38 -16.03 -3.42
C VAL A 37 0.40 -17.29 -3.71
N GLU A 38 -0.15 -18.18 -4.56
CA GLU A 38 0.51 -19.43 -4.91
C GLU A 38 1.84 -19.23 -5.64
N GLU A 39 1.94 -18.21 -6.48
CA GLU A 39 3.19 -17.86 -7.17
C GLU A 39 4.27 -17.43 -6.16
N ILE A 40 3.90 -16.59 -5.20
CA ILE A 40 4.79 -16.14 -4.14
C ILE A 40 5.24 -17.30 -3.28
N GLN A 41 4.32 -18.19 -2.89
CA GLN A 41 4.63 -19.39 -2.08
C GLN A 41 5.57 -20.37 -2.76
N ARG A 42 5.52 -20.46 -4.10
CA ARG A 42 6.38 -21.34 -4.90
C ARG A 42 7.67 -20.67 -5.34
N SER A 43 7.80 -19.36 -5.12
CA SER A 43 8.97 -18.61 -5.57
C SER A 43 10.21 -18.97 -4.75
N PRO A 44 11.35 -19.27 -5.39
CA PRO A 44 12.61 -19.53 -4.70
C PRO A 44 13.19 -18.28 -4.00
N GLU A 45 12.61 -17.13 -4.26
CA GLU A 45 13.04 -15.86 -3.65
C GLU A 45 12.67 -15.79 -2.16
N PHE A 46 11.72 -16.59 -1.71
CA PHE A 46 11.23 -16.58 -0.34
C PHE A 46 11.44 -17.94 0.35
N SER A 47 11.99 -17.90 1.56
CA SER A 47 12.17 -19.09 2.41
C SER A 47 10.91 -19.45 3.21
N GLY A 48 9.94 -18.55 3.28
CA GLY A 48 8.66 -18.74 3.95
C GLY A 48 7.64 -17.71 3.54
N CYS A 49 6.38 -18.13 3.47
CA CYS A 49 5.25 -17.27 3.18
C CYS A 49 4.07 -17.70 4.05
N ARG A 50 3.41 -16.75 4.71
CA ARG A 50 2.23 -16.99 5.53
C ARG A 50 1.25 -15.83 5.49
N GLU A 51 -0.01 -16.11 5.75
CA GLU A 51 -1.01 -15.08 6.00
C GLU A 51 -0.72 -14.36 7.32
N VAL A 52 -1.10 -13.11 7.39
CA VAL A 52 -0.89 -12.24 8.56
C VAL A 52 -2.22 -12.02 9.26
N SER A 53 -2.25 -12.17 10.59
CA SER A 53 -3.44 -11.90 11.38
C SER A 53 -3.72 -10.40 11.52
N GLU A 54 -4.99 -10.05 11.80
CA GLU A 54 -5.37 -8.66 12.10
C GLU A 54 -4.59 -8.08 13.29
N GLU A 55 -4.33 -8.88 14.30
CA GLU A 55 -3.56 -8.51 15.48
C GLU A 55 -2.13 -8.13 15.10
N GLU A 56 -1.46 -8.92 14.26
CA GLU A 56 -0.12 -8.63 13.76
C GLU A 56 -0.09 -7.38 12.86
N LEU A 57 -1.13 -7.19 12.03
CA LEU A 57 -1.25 -5.98 11.21
C LEU A 57 -1.39 -4.72 12.06
N SER A 58 -2.11 -4.81 13.17
CA SER A 58 -2.31 -3.71 14.11
C SER A 58 -1.10 -3.47 15.01
N GLU A 59 -0.59 -4.51 15.68
CA GLU A 59 0.43 -4.38 16.71
C GLU A 59 1.85 -4.32 16.15
N THR A 60 2.19 -5.22 15.23
CA THR A 60 3.53 -5.30 14.65
C THR A 60 3.73 -4.26 13.56
N TYR A 61 2.77 -4.21 12.63
CA TYR A 61 2.90 -3.35 11.45
C TYR A 61 2.31 -1.96 11.64
N ARG A 62 1.43 -1.76 12.65
CA ARG A 62 0.70 -0.50 12.89
C ARG A 62 0.13 0.10 11.62
N LEU A 63 -0.44 -0.77 10.80
CA LEU A 63 -0.85 -0.40 9.46
C LEU A 63 -1.98 0.63 9.49
N GLN A 64 -2.88 0.53 10.48
CA GLN A 64 -4.02 1.45 10.65
C GLN A 64 -3.61 2.91 10.87
N GLU A 65 -2.45 3.15 11.49
CA GLU A 65 -1.95 4.51 11.74
C GLU A 65 -1.47 5.21 10.47
N ARG A 66 -1.38 4.49 9.36
CA ARG A 66 -0.78 4.97 8.11
C ARG A 66 -1.66 4.78 6.89
N ILE A 67 -2.90 4.39 7.10
CA ILE A 67 -3.87 4.20 6.03
C ILE A 67 -4.98 5.21 6.20
N PHE A 68 -5.24 5.91 5.10
CA PHE A 68 -6.24 6.97 5.07
C PHE A 68 -7.20 6.74 3.90
N VAL A 69 -8.47 7.02 4.14
CA VAL A 69 -9.44 7.16 3.07
C VAL A 69 -9.57 8.64 2.77
N VAL A 70 -9.31 9.00 1.54
CA VAL A 70 -9.36 10.39 1.08
C VAL A 70 -10.22 10.50 -0.17
N ARG A 71 -10.87 11.64 -0.33
CA ARG A 71 -11.65 11.97 -1.52
C ARG A 71 -10.87 12.96 -2.39
N VAL A 72 -10.95 12.77 -3.70
CA VAL A 72 -10.47 13.76 -4.67
C VAL A 72 -11.55 14.85 -4.82
N PRO A 73 -11.32 16.10 -4.34
CA PRO A 73 -12.27 17.19 -4.48
C PRO A 73 -12.53 17.56 -5.96
N ARG A 74 -13.61 18.27 -6.21
CA ARG A 74 -13.95 18.71 -7.58
C ARG A 74 -12.92 19.67 -8.17
N GLU A 75 -12.31 20.47 -7.34
CA GLU A 75 -11.37 21.54 -7.73
C GLU A 75 -9.91 21.07 -7.61
N SER A 76 -9.67 19.80 -7.27
CA SER A 76 -8.33 19.24 -7.18
C SER A 76 -7.65 19.18 -8.55
N GLN A 77 -6.39 19.59 -8.60
CA GLN A 77 -5.55 19.42 -9.78
C GLN A 77 -5.21 17.94 -10.06
N LEU A 78 -5.40 17.08 -9.08
CA LEU A 78 -5.26 15.63 -9.26
C LEU A 78 -6.36 15.04 -10.14
N ALA A 79 -7.52 15.71 -10.23
CA ALA A 79 -8.61 15.26 -11.09
C ALA A 79 -8.25 15.44 -12.58
N GLY A 80 -8.24 14.34 -13.32
CA GLY A 80 -7.84 14.28 -14.71
C GLY A 80 -6.39 13.83 -14.94
N ASP A 81 -5.57 13.83 -13.91
CA ASP A 81 -4.22 13.27 -13.98
C ASP A 81 -4.23 11.75 -13.77
N THR A 82 -3.19 11.09 -14.27
CA THR A 82 -2.94 9.68 -13.94
C THR A 82 -2.21 9.55 -12.61
N LEU A 83 -2.26 8.36 -12.00
CA LEU A 83 -1.52 8.08 -10.78
C LEU A 83 -0.03 8.41 -10.91
N MET A 84 0.57 8.02 -12.03
CA MET A 84 1.97 8.30 -12.32
C MET A 84 2.24 9.81 -12.39
N ARG A 85 1.39 10.57 -13.08
CA ARG A 85 1.57 12.02 -13.28
C ARG A 85 1.23 12.84 -12.03
N SER A 86 0.32 12.34 -11.20
CA SER A 86 -0.05 12.98 -9.94
C SER A 86 1.10 13.14 -8.96
N ARG A 87 2.16 12.34 -9.13
CA ARG A 87 3.37 12.32 -8.31
C ARG A 87 3.11 12.07 -6.81
N LEU A 88 1.94 11.55 -6.46
CA LEU A 88 1.60 11.24 -5.07
C LEU A 88 2.61 10.28 -4.43
N GLY A 89 3.09 9.30 -5.21
CA GLY A 89 4.13 8.38 -4.76
C GLY A 89 5.50 9.05 -4.62
N ASP A 90 5.92 9.81 -5.61
CA ASP A 90 7.28 10.38 -5.67
C ASP A 90 7.46 11.56 -4.72
N ALA A 91 6.47 12.47 -4.68
CA ALA A 91 6.59 13.71 -3.92
C ALA A 91 6.25 13.54 -2.43
N PHE A 92 5.33 12.63 -2.10
CA PHE A 92 4.79 12.46 -0.75
C PHE A 92 4.94 11.04 -0.20
N ASP A 93 5.58 10.15 -0.93
CA ASP A 93 5.70 8.72 -0.57
C ASP A 93 4.34 8.05 -0.28
N PHE A 94 3.27 8.54 -0.90
CA PHE A 94 1.97 7.91 -0.80
C PHE A 94 1.87 6.73 -1.75
N ARG A 95 1.35 5.64 -1.22
CA ARG A 95 1.01 4.46 -2.01
C ARG A 95 -0.50 4.33 -2.11
N LEU A 96 -1.02 4.32 -3.31
CA LEU A 96 -2.43 4.03 -3.55
C LEU A 96 -2.65 2.52 -3.49
N LEU A 97 -3.45 2.09 -2.54
CA LEU A 97 -3.77 0.68 -2.31
C LEU A 97 -5.03 0.25 -3.08
N ALA A 98 -6.01 1.12 -3.12
CA ALA A 98 -7.26 0.91 -3.82
C ALA A 98 -7.97 2.23 -4.09
N PHE A 99 -8.92 2.24 -5.00
CA PHE A 99 -9.87 3.34 -5.14
C PHE A 99 -11.29 2.85 -5.39
N PHE A 100 -12.24 3.66 -4.93
CA PHE A 100 -13.66 3.47 -5.15
C PHE A 100 -14.18 4.50 -6.15
N ARG A 101 -14.88 4.02 -7.16
CA ARG A 101 -15.54 4.84 -8.17
C ARG A 101 -16.86 4.19 -8.56
N GLU A 102 -17.96 4.96 -8.49
CA GLU A 102 -19.29 4.50 -8.95
C GLU A 102 -19.74 3.16 -8.33
N GLY A 103 -19.36 2.92 -7.06
CA GLY A 103 -19.69 1.68 -6.34
C GLY A 103 -18.73 0.52 -6.60
N GLU A 104 -17.74 0.68 -7.48
CA GLU A 104 -16.72 -0.34 -7.75
C GLU A 104 -15.43 -0.08 -6.97
N LEU A 105 -14.96 -1.11 -6.28
CA LEU A 105 -13.62 -1.15 -5.67
C LEU A 105 -12.60 -1.67 -6.67
N ARG A 106 -11.57 -0.90 -6.92
CA ARG A 106 -10.40 -1.32 -7.71
C ARG A 106 -9.16 -1.34 -6.83
N ILE A 107 -8.56 -2.51 -6.74
CA ILE A 107 -7.39 -2.78 -5.92
C ILE A 107 -6.15 -2.76 -6.82
N MET A 108 -5.04 -2.24 -6.29
CA MET A 108 -3.76 -2.12 -7.01
C MET A 108 -3.93 -1.49 -8.41
N PRO A 109 -4.44 -0.26 -8.46
CA PRO A 109 -4.69 0.38 -9.75
C PRO A 109 -3.39 0.57 -10.54
N GLU A 110 -3.53 0.48 -11.86
CA GLU A 110 -2.41 0.67 -12.77
C GLU A 110 -1.88 2.12 -12.72
N PRO A 111 -0.57 2.33 -12.97
CA PRO A 111 0.03 3.67 -12.92
C PRO A 111 -0.59 4.70 -13.88
N ASP A 112 -1.14 4.24 -14.99
CA ASP A 112 -1.83 5.06 -16.00
C ASP A 112 -3.31 5.30 -15.68
N GLN A 113 -3.82 4.73 -14.60
CA GLN A 113 -5.18 4.95 -14.15
C GLN A 113 -5.42 6.42 -13.84
N SER A 114 -6.38 7.03 -14.52
CA SER A 114 -6.76 8.43 -14.29
C SER A 114 -7.56 8.59 -13.00
N LEU A 115 -7.21 9.61 -12.22
CA LEU A 115 -7.98 10.06 -11.07
C LEU A 115 -9.15 10.94 -11.54
N ARG A 116 -10.30 10.83 -10.86
CA ARG A 116 -11.48 11.64 -11.13
C ARG A 116 -11.96 12.32 -9.86
N SER A 117 -12.57 13.47 -10.06
CA SER A 117 -13.31 14.12 -8.98
C SER A 117 -14.35 13.17 -8.39
N GLY A 118 -14.39 13.11 -7.06
CA GLY A 118 -15.29 12.22 -6.32
C GLY A 118 -14.74 10.83 -6.04
N ASP A 119 -13.61 10.43 -6.63
CA ASP A 119 -12.95 9.18 -6.29
C ASP A 119 -12.62 9.13 -4.80
N LEU A 120 -12.87 7.99 -4.17
CA LEU A 120 -12.37 7.67 -2.84
C LEU A 120 -11.11 6.84 -3.00
N LEU A 121 -10.03 7.32 -2.42
CA LEU A 121 -8.71 6.68 -2.48
C LEU A 121 -8.37 6.08 -1.12
N LEU A 122 -7.93 4.84 -1.11
CA LEU A 122 -7.30 4.21 0.02
C LEU A 122 -5.80 4.35 -0.13
N ILE A 123 -5.18 5.21 0.66
CA ILE A 123 -3.76 5.53 0.57
C ILE A 123 -3.01 5.12 1.84
N GLN A 124 -1.77 4.69 1.65
CA GLN A 124 -0.80 4.49 2.72
C GLN A 124 0.24 5.60 2.65
N GLY A 125 0.58 6.21 3.79
CA GLY A 125 1.57 7.28 3.86
C GLY A 125 1.71 7.86 5.26
N ARG A 126 2.34 9.03 5.37
CA ARG A 126 2.49 9.75 6.63
C ARG A 126 1.39 10.79 6.79
N GLU A 127 0.95 10.99 8.02
CA GLU A 127 -0.10 11.98 8.34
C GLU A 127 0.37 13.40 8.02
N GLU A 128 1.65 13.71 8.28
CA GLU A 128 2.22 15.03 8.00
C GLU A 128 2.15 15.39 6.50
N ASP A 129 2.41 14.42 5.63
CA ASP A 129 2.33 14.63 4.18
C ASP A 129 0.87 14.76 3.72
N LEU A 130 -0.05 14.04 4.37
CA LEU A 130 -1.47 14.17 4.12
C LEU A 130 -1.99 15.58 4.49
N ASP A 131 -1.51 16.14 5.60
CA ASP A 131 -1.88 17.49 6.03
C ASP A 131 -1.44 18.56 5.02
N VAL A 132 -0.30 18.37 4.36
CA VAL A 132 0.13 19.24 3.25
C VAL A 132 -0.87 19.20 2.10
N LEU A 133 -1.27 18.01 1.65
CA LEU A 133 -2.24 17.88 0.56
C LEU A 133 -3.64 18.38 0.92
N ARG A 134 -4.03 18.26 2.19
CA ARG A 134 -5.27 18.87 2.71
C ARG A 134 -5.19 20.39 2.68
N GLY A 135 -4.07 20.96 3.10
CA GLY A 135 -3.83 22.41 3.07
C GLY A 135 -3.86 22.98 1.64
N LEU A 136 -3.41 22.21 0.65
CA LEU A 136 -3.48 22.55 -0.76
C LEU A 136 -4.86 22.26 -1.40
N GLN A 137 -5.82 21.74 -0.64
CA GLN A 137 -7.16 21.32 -1.11
C GLN A 137 -7.14 20.24 -2.20
N GLU A 138 -6.05 19.49 -2.30
CA GLU A 138 -5.90 18.41 -3.29
C GLU A 138 -6.58 17.12 -2.87
N LEU A 139 -6.63 16.85 -1.56
CA LEU A 139 -7.30 15.69 -0.98
C LEU A 139 -8.13 16.09 0.25
N GLN A 140 -9.27 15.42 0.42
CA GLN A 140 -10.14 15.57 1.57
C GLN A 140 -10.22 14.25 2.35
N VAL A 141 -9.90 14.28 3.65
CA VAL A 141 -9.96 13.07 4.50
C VAL A 141 -11.42 12.70 4.77
N GLU A 142 -11.79 11.48 4.47
CA GLU A 142 -13.08 10.89 4.82
C GLU A 142 -13.01 10.29 6.23
N ARG A 143 -13.51 11.04 7.21
CA ARG A 143 -13.50 10.61 8.62
C ARG A 143 -14.51 9.48 8.92
N SER A 144 -15.50 9.31 8.05
CA SER A 144 -16.58 8.33 8.23
C SER A 144 -16.32 7.01 7.49
N ALA A 145 -15.22 6.91 6.76
CA ALA A 145 -14.89 5.66 6.11
C ALA A 145 -14.37 4.67 7.18
N PRO A 146 -14.86 3.44 7.20
CA PRO A 146 -14.32 2.44 8.09
C PRO A 146 -12.86 2.19 7.71
N THR A 147 -11.94 2.61 8.58
CA THR A 147 -10.53 2.23 8.50
C THR A 147 -10.38 0.77 8.95
N ASN A 148 -11.38 -0.05 8.65
CA ASN A 148 -11.34 -1.46 8.99
C ASN A 148 -10.38 -2.13 8.02
N LEU A 149 -9.40 -2.83 8.58
CA LEU A 149 -8.53 -3.75 7.85
C LEU A 149 -9.33 -4.75 7.01
N HIS A 150 -10.58 -5.05 7.36
CA HIS A 150 -11.53 -5.81 6.56
C HIS A 150 -11.76 -5.27 5.14
N THR A 151 -11.49 -3.97 4.89
CA THR A 151 -11.49 -3.45 3.51
C THR A 151 -10.36 -4.05 2.68
N PHE A 152 -9.33 -4.58 3.33
CA PHE A 152 -8.21 -5.31 2.71
C PHE A 152 -8.47 -6.82 2.60
N GLU A 153 -9.42 -7.35 3.36
CA GLU A 153 -9.85 -8.75 3.37
C GLU A 153 -11.07 -8.97 2.47
N SER A 154 -11.09 -8.35 1.31
CA SER A 154 -12.05 -8.77 0.30
C SER A 154 -11.59 -10.12 -0.28
N ASP A 155 -12.51 -10.92 -0.81
CA ASP A 155 -12.22 -12.18 -1.55
C ASP A 155 -11.22 -11.99 -2.72
N ARG A 156 -10.79 -10.75 -2.95
CA ARG A 156 -9.87 -10.34 -4.02
C ARG A 156 -8.52 -9.87 -3.53
N LEU A 157 -8.27 -9.87 -2.21
CA LEU A 157 -7.05 -9.31 -1.64
C LEU A 157 -6.54 -10.17 -0.49
N SER A 158 -5.25 -10.48 -0.54
CA SER A 158 -4.54 -11.21 0.52
C SER A 158 -3.38 -10.38 1.06
N LEU A 159 -3.18 -10.45 2.37
CA LEU A 159 -2.02 -9.89 3.06
C LEU A 159 -1.12 -11.02 3.54
N LEU A 160 0.11 -11.02 3.07
CA LEU A 160 1.08 -12.07 3.32
C LEU A 160 2.35 -11.50 3.92
N GLU A 161 2.95 -12.23 4.85
CA GLU A 161 4.37 -12.13 5.16
C GLU A 161 5.17 -13.09 4.29
N ALA A 162 6.18 -12.59 3.59
CA ALA A 162 7.12 -13.39 2.84
C ALA A 162 8.55 -13.06 3.29
N THR A 163 9.28 -14.07 3.76
CA THR A 163 10.67 -13.90 4.22
C THR A 163 11.62 -14.21 3.09
N LEU A 164 12.56 -13.29 2.81
CA LEU A 164 13.55 -13.44 1.75
C LEU A 164 14.52 -14.57 2.05
N ASP A 165 14.68 -15.45 1.07
CA ASP A 165 15.68 -16.53 1.11
C ASP A 165 17.12 -15.92 1.10
N PRO A 166 18.07 -16.52 1.81
CA PRO A 166 19.46 -16.08 1.76
C PRO A 166 20.10 -16.07 0.37
N ARG A 167 19.53 -16.82 -0.58
CA ARG A 167 19.99 -16.90 -1.97
C ARG A 167 19.12 -16.11 -2.94
N SER A 168 18.19 -15.33 -2.43
CA SER A 168 17.26 -14.55 -3.25
C SER A 168 17.99 -13.59 -4.19
N SER A 169 17.59 -13.59 -5.44
CA SER A 169 18.14 -12.72 -6.48
C SER A 169 17.73 -11.25 -6.31
N VAL A 170 16.65 -10.98 -5.55
CA VAL A 170 16.20 -9.62 -5.24
C VAL A 170 16.97 -8.98 -4.11
N THR A 171 17.88 -9.70 -3.46
CA THR A 171 18.75 -9.14 -2.42
C THR A 171 19.66 -8.05 -2.99
N GLY A 172 19.72 -6.90 -2.30
CA GLY A 172 20.49 -5.73 -2.73
C GLY A 172 19.76 -4.82 -3.71
N GLN A 173 18.59 -5.23 -4.21
CA GLN A 173 17.72 -4.38 -5.00
C GLN A 173 16.79 -3.58 -4.07
N PRO A 174 16.48 -2.33 -4.41
CA PRO A 174 15.50 -1.53 -3.67
C PRO A 174 14.07 -1.94 -4.02
#